data_72131e3b6f8ba82da8b6b432adddda07
#
_entry.id   72131e3b6f8ba82da8b6b432adddda07
#
_cell.length_a   1.000
_cell.length_b   1.000
_cell.length_c   1.000
_cell.angle_alpha   90.00
_cell.angle_beta   90.00
_cell.angle_gamma   90.00
#
_symmetry.space_group_name_H-M   'P 1'
#
loop_
_entity.id
_entity.type
_entity.pdbx_description
1 polymer ?
#
loop_
_entity_poly.entity_id
_entity_poly.type
_entity_poly.pdbx_seq_one_letter_code
_entity_poly.pdbx_strand_id
1 'polypeptide(L)'
;MVKAAVRSLACLPLFWAHLWAQGLDVMFVLETSPGTEQQIGLIRPRDLMEGDRAGVIGYTRSVQMLQSLTEDHEALATALQRAGMRITVGAYSGRSPAAGRGSLAGGQVVQGETVDLSGALRQALRELGDRGSEVRKRVVIVLDAREDPTLGNHLDSLKALVAAGRTRLFAAAITVGSGRAYSFPVMTAQSLDQLAKDSGGRVFRGAWDLKSILAAARKP
;
A
#
# COMPACT_ATOMS: atom_id res chain seq x y z
N MET A 1 60.59 -3.51 -34.20
CA MET A 1 59.58 -2.43 -34.01
C MET A 1 58.20 -3.08 -34.02
N VAL A 2 57.60 -3.28 -32.86
CA VAL A 2 56.26 -3.84 -32.71
C VAL A 2 55.35 -2.74 -32.16
N LYS A 3 54.43 -2.24 -32.97
CA LYS A 3 53.39 -1.28 -32.55
C LYS A 3 52.23 -2.05 -31.87
N ALA A 4 52.16 -1.94 -30.57
CA ALA A 4 50.99 -2.43 -29.81
C ALA A 4 49.82 -1.46 -30.00
N ALA A 5 48.72 -1.95 -30.58
CA ALA A 5 47.48 -1.21 -30.71
C ALA A 5 46.71 -1.27 -29.37
N VAL A 6 46.62 -0.12 -28.72
CA VAL A 6 45.72 0.11 -27.56
C VAL A 6 44.30 0.19 -28.13
N ARG A 7 43.52 -0.88 -28.00
CA ARG A 7 42.07 -0.86 -28.26
C ARG A 7 41.35 -0.36 -27.04
N SER A 8 40.73 0.77 -27.23
CA SER A 8 39.95 1.58 -26.32
C SER A 8 38.80 0.78 -25.66
N LEU A 9 38.84 0.63 -24.35
CA LEU A 9 37.76 0.17 -23.49
C LEU A 9 36.78 1.34 -23.23
N ALA A 10 35.95 1.67 -24.23
CA ALA A 10 34.95 2.74 -24.14
C ALA A 10 33.50 2.24 -24.01
N CYS A 11 33.26 0.99 -23.52
CA CYS A 11 31.91 0.44 -23.43
C CYS A 11 31.34 0.29 -22.01
N LEU A 12 31.98 0.82 -20.98
CA LEU A 12 31.55 0.62 -19.59
C LEU A 12 30.44 1.57 -19.02
N PRO A 13 30.15 2.76 -19.57
CA PRO A 13 29.11 3.60 -18.95
C PRO A 13 27.67 3.23 -19.30
N LEU A 14 27.41 2.48 -20.38
CA LEU A 14 26.05 2.15 -20.80
C LEU A 14 25.38 1.06 -19.94
N PHE A 15 26.15 0.20 -19.30
CA PHE A 15 25.60 -0.86 -18.43
C PHE A 15 25.05 -0.33 -17.11
N TRP A 16 25.59 0.76 -16.59
CA TRP A 16 25.13 1.35 -15.32
C TRP A 16 23.87 2.18 -15.48
N ALA A 17 23.61 2.76 -16.64
CA ALA A 17 22.41 3.55 -16.90
C ALA A 17 21.14 2.69 -16.92
N HIS A 18 21.21 1.41 -17.32
CA HIS A 18 20.08 0.49 -17.33
C HIS A 18 19.64 0.02 -15.94
N LEU A 19 20.51 0.04 -14.94
CA LEU A 19 20.18 -0.33 -13.56
C LEU A 19 19.30 0.71 -12.84
N TRP A 20 19.26 1.95 -13.34
CA TRP A 20 18.50 3.05 -12.72
C TRP A 20 17.07 3.21 -13.29
N ALA A 21 16.78 2.55 -14.41
CA ALA A 21 15.51 2.64 -15.12
C ALA A 21 14.54 1.50 -14.79
N GLN A 22 14.80 0.73 -13.71
CA GLN A 22 13.88 -0.34 -13.33
C GLN A 22 12.65 0.27 -12.66
N GLY A 23 11.49 0.10 -13.31
CA GLY A 23 10.20 0.48 -12.76
C GLY A 23 9.92 -0.22 -11.42
N LEU A 24 8.97 0.30 -10.67
CA LEU A 24 8.47 -0.32 -9.45
C LEU A 24 7.31 -1.27 -9.76
N ASP A 25 7.19 -2.34 -8.97
CA ASP A 25 5.95 -3.09 -8.82
C ASP A 25 5.34 -2.71 -7.47
N VAL A 26 4.21 -2.01 -7.49
CA VAL A 26 3.59 -1.41 -6.30
C VAL A 26 2.23 -2.03 -6.04
N MET A 27 2.00 -2.55 -4.83
CA MET A 27 0.67 -2.93 -4.36
C MET A 27 0.18 -1.94 -3.32
N PHE A 28 -0.90 -1.25 -3.62
CA PHE A 28 -1.62 -0.42 -2.66
C PHE A 28 -2.58 -1.29 -1.85
N VAL A 29 -2.50 -1.20 -0.53
CA VAL A 29 -3.38 -1.87 0.42
C VAL A 29 -4.22 -0.81 1.12
N LEU A 30 -5.52 -0.80 0.84
CA LEU A 30 -6.46 0.24 1.22
C LEU A 30 -7.56 -0.32 2.08
N GLU A 31 -7.82 0.30 3.21
CA GLU A 31 -9.06 0.05 3.91
C GLU A 31 -10.23 0.66 3.13
N THR A 32 -11.29 -0.11 2.92
CA THR A 32 -12.47 0.31 2.14
C THR A 32 -13.73 0.41 3.01
N SER A 33 -13.55 0.76 4.28
CA SER A 33 -14.66 1.05 5.20
C SER A 33 -15.23 2.45 4.95
N PRO A 34 -16.49 2.72 5.33
CA PRO A 34 -17.04 4.08 5.28
C PRO A 34 -16.17 5.07 6.05
N GLY A 35 -15.89 6.22 5.45
CA GLY A 35 -15.03 7.27 6.02
C GLY A 35 -13.55 7.19 5.60
N THR A 36 -13.19 6.23 4.74
CA THR A 36 -11.81 6.08 4.23
C THR A 36 -11.64 6.61 2.80
N GLU A 37 -12.64 7.32 2.26
CA GLU A 37 -12.65 7.84 0.88
C GLU A 37 -11.45 8.73 0.56
N GLN A 38 -10.95 9.42 1.58
CA GLN A 38 -9.81 10.33 1.43
C GLN A 38 -8.52 9.61 1.01
N GLN A 39 -8.35 8.34 1.43
CA GLN A 39 -7.19 7.53 1.06
C GLN A 39 -7.06 7.37 -0.45
N ILE A 40 -8.20 7.13 -1.10
CA ILE A 40 -8.26 6.87 -2.54
C ILE A 40 -7.82 8.10 -3.32
N GLY A 41 -8.23 9.29 -2.87
CA GLY A 41 -7.83 10.56 -3.48
C GLY A 41 -6.33 10.88 -3.38
N LEU A 42 -5.61 10.21 -2.48
CA LEU A 42 -4.17 10.38 -2.31
C LEU A 42 -3.38 9.55 -3.32
N ILE A 43 -3.97 8.49 -3.87
CA ILE A 43 -3.34 7.68 -4.92
C ILE A 43 -3.65 8.33 -6.27
N ARG A 44 -2.66 8.98 -6.81
CA ARG A 44 -2.76 9.59 -8.14
C ARG A 44 -1.95 8.78 -9.12
N PRO A 45 -2.57 8.08 -10.08
CA PRO A 45 -1.84 7.27 -11.08
C PRO A 45 -0.72 8.04 -11.79
N ARG A 46 -0.90 9.36 -11.99
CA ARG A 46 0.11 10.26 -12.57
C ARG A 46 1.39 10.44 -11.73
N ASP A 47 1.39 10.01 -10.46
CA ASP A 47 2.59 10.06 -9.61
C ASP A 47 3.48 8.82 -9.81
N LEU A 48 2.97 7.79 -10.49
CA LEU A 48 3.76 6.67 -10.98
C LEU A 48 4.57 7.10 -12.21
N MET A 49 5.75 6.55 -12.37
CA MET A 49 6.57 6.78 -13.55
C MET A 49 6.18 5.83 -14.67
N GLU A 50 6.55 6.20 -15.90
CA GLU A 50 6.47 5.29 -17.02
C GLU A 50 7.24 4.00 -16.74
N GLY A 51 6.62 2.85 -17.01
CA GLY A 51 7.15 1.55 -16.70
C GLY A 51 6.92 1.10 -15.25
N ASP A 52 6.33 1.87 -14.35
CA ASP A 52 5.86 1.34 -13.07
C ASP A 52 4.60 0.51 -13.28
N ARG A 53 4.47 -0.59 -12.52
CA ARG A 53 3.23 -1.35 -12.44
C ARG A 53 2.62 -1.15 -11.07
N ALA A 54 1.31 -0.97 -11.05
CA ALA A 54 0.59 -0.83 -9.79
C ALA A 54 -0.64 -1.72 -9.74
N GLY A 55 -0.95 -2.19 -8.55
CA GLY A 55 -2.18 -2.92 -8.24
C GLY A 55 -2.82 -2.40 -6.97
N VAL A 56 -4.07 -2.77 -6.72
CA VAL A 56 -4.86 -2.30 -5.58
C VAL A 56 -5.58 -3.46 -4.92
N ILE A 57 -5.42 -3.56 -3.63
CA ILE A 57 -6.19 -4.44 -2.76
C ILE A 57 -7.01 -3.57 -1.81
N GLY A 58 -8.31 -3.80 -1.81
CA GLY A 58 -9.22 -3.26 -0.80
C GLY A 58 -9.49 -4.27 0.29
N TYR A 59 -9.60 -3.83 1.54
CA TYR A 59 -9.96 -4.70 2.64
C TYR A 59 -10.91 -4.04 3.64
N THR A 60 -11.74 -4.88 4.23
CA THR A 60 -12.58 -4.63 5.40
C THR A 60 -12.54 -5.92 6.24
N ARG A 61 -13.68 -6.56 6.48
CA ARG A 61 -13.77 -7.94 7.00
C ARG A 61 -13.33 -9.00 5.98
N SER A 62 -13.30 -8.63 4.71
CA SER A 62 -12.84 -9.47 3.60
C SER A 62 -11.84 -8.72 2.75
N VAL A 63 -10.95 -9.47 2.11
CA VAL A 63 -9.93 -8.93 1.21
C VAL A 63 -10.38 -9.08 -0.22
N GLN A 64 -10.22 -8.04 -1.01
CA GLN A 64 -10.61 -8.02 -2.42
C GLN A 64 -9.50 -7.44 -3.29
N MET A 65 -9.08 -8.17 -4.31
CA MET A 65 -8.26 -7.63 -5.40
C MET A 65 -9.14 -6.70 -6.24
N LEU A 66 -8.86 -5.41 -6.21
CA LEU A 66 -9.55 -4.41 -7.01
C LEU A 66 -8.88 -4.24 -8.37
N GLN A 67 -7.55 -4.33 -8.39
CA GLN A 67 -6.73 -4.28 -9.60
C GLN A 67 -5.46 -5.09 -9.38
N SER A 68 -5.20 -6.08 -10.24
CA SER A 68 -3.90 -6.75 -10.31
C SER A 68 -2.84 -5.81 -10.87
N LEU A 69 -1.56 -6.16 -10.72
CA LEU A 69 -0.45 -5.36 -11.26
C LEU A 69 -0.65 -5.03 -12.74
N THR A 70 -0.62 -3.75 -13.07
CA THR A 70 -0.78 -3.22 -14.43
C THR A 70 0.07 -1.97 -14.64
N GLU A 71 0.54 -1.75 -15.86
CA GLU A 71 1.12 -0.47 -16.33
C GLU A 71 0.04 0.50 -16.83
N ASP A 72 -1.19 0.00 -16.98
CA ASP A 72 -2.33 0.80 -17.40
C ASP A 72 -2.83 1.69 -16.27
N HIS A 73 -2.41 2.95 -16.29
CA HIS A 73 -2.80 3.95 -15.28
C HIS A 73 -4.29 4.29 -15.33
N GLU A 74 -4.95 4.10 -16.47
CA GLU A 74 -6.39 4.33 -16.62
C GLU A 74 -7.20 3.21 -15.96
N ALA A 75 -6.78 1.97 -16.16
CA ALA A 75 -7.35 0.82 -15.43
C ALA A 75 -7.18 0.98 -13.91
N LEU A 76 -6.02 1.45 -13.45
CA LEU A 76 -5.76 1.74 -12.04
C LEU A 76 -6.70 2.85 -11.52
N ALA A 77 -6.84 3.96 -12.24
CA ALA A 77 -7.74 5.06 -11.89
C ALA A 77 -9.20 4.58 -11.78
N THR A 78 -9.64 3.76 -12.73
CA THR A 78 -10.98 3.15 -12.73
C THR A 78 -11.20 2.25 -11.51
N ALA A 79 -10.22 1.43 -11.13
CA ALA A 79 -10.30 0.59 -9.95
C ALA A 79 -10.41 1.41 -8.66
N LEU A 80 -9.62 2.47 -8.54
CA LEU A 80 -9.65 3.39 -7.40
C LEU A 80 -11.01 4.12 -7.30
N GLN A 81 -11.55 4.58 -8.44
CA GLN A 81 -12.87 5.21 -8.48
C GLN A 81 -13.97 4.23 -8.04
N ARG A 82 -13.93 2.98 -8.49
CA ARG A 82 -14.89 1.93 -8.06
C ARG A 82 -14.78 1.66 -6.56
N ALA A 83 -13.56 1.65 -6.00
CA ALA A 83 -13.36 1.54 -4.56
C ALA A 83 -14.04 2.70 -3.82
N GLY A 84 -13.83 3.94 -4.26
CA GLY A 84 -14.47 5.13 -3.68
C GLY A 84 -16.00 5.08 -3.73
N MET A 85 -16.59 4.69 -4.86
CA MET A 85 -18.04 4.53 -4.99
C MET A 85 -18.61 3.48 -4.04
N ARG A 86 -17.93 2.35 -3.83
CA ARG A 86 -18.38 1.30 -2.91
C ARG A 86 -18.41 1.78 -1.47
N ILE A 87 -17.40 2.53 -1.05
CA ILE A 87 -17.35 3.12 0.29
C ILE A 87 -18.55 4.05 0.50
N THR A 88 -18.82 4.92 -0.46
CA THR A 88 -19.92 5.88 -0.41
C THR A 88 -21.29 5.18 -0.35
N VAL A 89 -21.51 4.17 -1.17
CA VAL A 89 -22.78 3.39 -1.18
C VAL A 89 -22.94 2.62 0.12
N GLY A 90 -21.89 2.02 0.67
CA GLY A 90 -21.91 1.34 1.95
C GLY A 90 -22.30 2.26 3.12
N ALA A 91 -21.85 3.51 3.10
CA ALA A 91 -22.20 4.52 4.11
C ALA A 91 -23.70 4.86 4.09
N TYR A 92 -24.34 4.86 2.92
CA TYR A 92 -25.78 5.14 2.79
C TYR A 92 -26.67 3.95 3.07
N SER A 93 -26.26 2.73 2.79
CA SER A 93 -27.07 1.52 3.03
C SER A 93 -27.18 1.12 4.51
N GLY A 94 -26.32 1.64 5.37
CA GLY A 94 -26.39 1.42 6.83
C GLY A 94 -27.39 2.32 7.58
N ARG A 95 -27.98 3.32 6.93
CA ARG A 95 -29.04 4.14 7.51
C ARG A 95 -30.41 3.65 7.07
N SER A 96 -30.96 2.70 7.79
CA SER A 96 -32.41 2.48 7.75
C SER A 96 -33.16 3.74 8.25
N PRO A 97 -34.07 4.30 7.49
CA PRO A 97 -34.86 5.44 7.93
C PRO A 97 -36.05 4.99 8.79
N ALA A 98 -35.79 4.18 9.79
CA ALA A 98 -36.83 3.75 10.73
C ALA A 98 -36.22 3.66 12.13
N ALA A 99 -36.14 4.80 12.80
CA ALA A 99 -36.12 4.78 14.26
C ALA A 99 -36.77 6.03 14.76
N GLY A 100 -38.00 5.82 15.19
CA GLY A 100 -38.75 6.71 16.06
C GLY A 100 -37.93 7.09 17.29
N ARG A 101 -38.26 8.24 17.82
CA ARG A 101 -37.91 8.79 19.12
C ARG A 101 -37.81 7.72 20.20
N GLY A 102 -36.74 7.68 20.95
CA GLY A 102 -36.73 7.08 22.27
C GLY A 102 -35.38 6.46 22.65
N SER A 103 -34.84 7.05 23.71
CA SER A 103 -33.87 6.49 24.65
C SER A 103 -32.45 6.97 24.53
N LEU A 104 -32.20 8.03 25.27
CA LEU A 104 -30.93 8.35 25.90
C LEU A 104 -30.67 7.32 27.01
N ALA A 105 -29.93 6.26 26.76
CA ALA A 105 -29.19 5.51 27.80
C ALA A 105 -28.40 4.36 27.15
N GLY A 106 -27.14 4.30 27.42
CA GLY A 106 -26.29 3.18 27.10
C GLY A 106 -25.46 3.41 25.83
N GLY A 107 -24.27 3.94 26.00
CA GLY A 107 -23.23 3.87 24.96
C GLY A 107 -23.00 2.42 24.59
N GLN A 108 -23.67 1.93 23.56
CA GLN A 108 -23.19 0.76 22.85
C GLN A 108 -21.83 1.13 22.30
N VAL A 109 -20.80 0.64 22.95
CA VAL A 109 -19.50 0.48 22.32
C VAL A 109 -19.79 -0.36 21.07
N VAL A 110 -19.84 0.29 19.91
CA VAL A 110 -19.83 -0.39 18.64
C VAL A 110 -18.55 -1.23 18.68
N GLN A 111 -18.70 -2.52 18.95
CA GLN A 111 -17.58 -3.46 18.90
C GLN A 111 -16.95 -3.25 17.53
N GLY A 112 -15.73 -2.73 17.53
CA GLY A 112 -15.05 -2.32 16.33
C GLY A 112 -15.06 -3.49 15.33
N GLU A 113 -15.58 -3.22 14.14
CA GLU A 113 -15.55 -4.21 13.07
C GLU A 113 -14.10 -4.66 12.88
N THR A 114 -13.83 -5.92 13.14
CA THR A 114 -12.50 -6.50 12.89
C THR A 114 -12.21 -6.42 11.41
N VAL A 115 -11.11 -5.78 11.05
CA VAL A 115 -10.61 -5.68 9.68
C VAL A 115 -9.55 -6.75 9.45
N ASP A 116 -9.41 -7.22 8.21
CA ASP A 116 -8.42 -8.24 7.83
C ASP A 116 -7.24 -7.60 7.08
N LEU A 117 -6.45 -6.79 7.76
CA LEU A 117 -5.22 -6.23 7.21
C LEU A 117 -4.17 -7.32 6.96
N SER A 118 -4.10 -8.31 7.85
CA SER A 118 -3.15 -9.42 7.72
C SER A 118 -3.39 -10.24 6.46
N GLY A 119 -4.65 -10.50 6.12
CA GLY A 119 -5.04 -11.15 4.86
C GLY A 119 -4.73 -10.29 3.64
N ALA A 120 -4.99 -8.99 3.71
CA ALA A 120 -4.68 -8.05 2.63
C ALA A 120 -3.17 -7.97 2.33
N LEU A 121 -2.35 -7.88 3.37
CA LEU A 121 -0.89 -7.90 3.24
C LEU A 121 -0.40 -9.22 2.62
N ARG A 122 -0.93 -10.35 3.09
CA ARG A 122 -0.59 -11.67 2.53
C ARG A 122 -0.93 -11.76 1.06
N GLN A 123 -2.09 -11.27 0.65
CA GLN A 123 -2.50 -11.26 -0.75
C GLN A 123 -1.63 -10.34 -1.59
N ALA A 124 -1.29 -9.14 -1.10
CA ALA A 124 -0.39 -8.21 -1.78
C ALA A 124 1.00 -8.81 -2.01
N LEU A 125 1.56 -9.44 -0.98
CA LEU A 125 2.87 -10.07 -1.05
C LEU A 125 2.91 -11.26 -2.00
N ARG A 126 1.84 -12.05 -2.07
CA ARG A 126 1.71 -13.16 -3.06
C ARG A 126 1.60 -12.62 -4.47
N GLU A 127 0.74 -11.62 -4.72
CA GLU A 127 0.60 -11.03 -6.05
C GLU A 127 1.93 -10.47 -6.57
N LEU A 128 2.71 -9.79 -5.70
CA LEU A 128 4.05 -9.33 -6.03
C LEU A 128 5.03 -10.51 -6.23
N GLY A 129 4.89 -11.59 -5.47
CA GLY A 129 5.70 -12.80 -5.63
C GLY A 129 5.43 -13.51 -6.95
N ASP A 130 4.17 -13.68 -7.31
CA ASP A 130 3.72 -14.46 -8.47
C ASP A 130 3.85 -13.66 -9.79
N ARG A 131 3.55 -12.36 -9.75
CA ARG A 131 3.50 -11.50 -10.94
C ARG A 131 4.59 -10.44 -11.00
N GLY A 132 5.29 -10.22 -9.90
CA GLY A 132 6.39 -9.28 -9.84
C GLY A 132 7.59 -9.75 -10.68
N SER A 133 8.27 -8.81 -11.34
CA SER A 133 9.52 -9.12 -12.04
C SER A 133 10.68 -9.23 -11.04
N GLU A 134 11.57 -10.22 -11.21
CA GLU A 134 12.78 -10.33 -10.38
C GLU A 134 13.71 -9.13 -10.52
N VAL A 135 13.65 -8.46 -11.66
CA VAL A 135 14.49 -7.29 -11.98
C VAL A 135 13.94 -5.99 -11.41
N ARG A 136 12.66 -5.99 -10.98
CA ARG A 136 11.96 -4.78 -10.50
C ARG A 136 11.91 -4.75 -8.98
N LYS A 137 11.98 -3.54 -8.40
CA LYS A 137 11.76 -3.35 -6.97
C LYS A 137 10.29 -3.57 -6.65
N ARG A 138 10.00 -4.39 -5.65
CA ARG A 138 8.66 -4.74 -5.20
C ARG A 138 8.32 -3.96 -3.94
N VAL A 139 7.15 -3.35 -3.93
CA VAL A 139 6.75 -2.44 -2.86
C VAL A 139 5.29 -2.67 -2.47
N VAL A 140 5.03 -2.79 -1.18
CA VAL A 140 3.68 -2.70 -0.62
C VAL A 140 3.53 -1.35 0.06
N ILE A 141 2.46 -0.63 -0.23
CA ILE A 141 2.11 0.63 0.42
C ILE A 141 0.77 0.46 1.12
N VAL A 142 0.80 0.51 2.46
CA VAL A 142 -0.41 0.48 3.30
C VAL A 142 -0.81 1.91 3.61
N LEU A 143 -2.03 2.27 3.28
CA LEU A 143 -2.60 3.57 3.58
C LEU A 143 -3.70 3.43 4.61
N ASP A 144 -3.57 4.16 5.72
CA ASP A 144 -4.54 4.26 6.80
C ASP A 144 -5.12 2.91 7.24
N ALA A 145 -4.56 2.32 8.24
CA ALA A 145 -5.00 1.03 8.73
C ALA A 145 -5.72 1.19 10.07
N ARG A 146 -6.91 0.61 10.17
CA ARG A 146 -7.57 0.40 11.47
C ARG A 146 -6.86 -0.69 12.25
N GLU A 147 -7.27 -0.84 13.51
CA GLU A 147 -6.73 -1.88 14.36
C GLU A 147 -7.11 -3.27 13.83
N ASP A 148 -6.08 -4.03 13.51
CA ASP A 148 -6.18 -5.47 13.27
C ASP A 148 -5.49 -6.18 14.45
N PRO A 149 -6.26 -6.66 15.45
CA PRO A 149 -5.68 -7.32 16.62
C PRO A 149 -5.01 -8.65 16.25
N THR A 150 -5.30 -9.18 15.07
CA THR A 150 -4.73 -10.46 14.59
C THR A 150 -3.41 -10.29 13.87
N LEU A 151 -3.05 -9.05 13.47
CA LEU A 151 -1.84 -8.77 12.69
C LEU A 151 -0.57 -9.29 13.38
N GLY A 152 -0.48 -9.12 14.71
CA GLY A 152 0.62 -9.63 15.51
C GLY A 152 0.79 -11.15 15.41
N ASN A 153 -0.31 -11.91 15.36
CA ASN A 153 -0.29 -13.37 15.25
C ASN A 153 0.25 -13.86 13.91
N HIS A 154 0.21 -13.00 12.88
CA HIS A 154 0.66 -13.31 11.53
C HIS A 154 2.02 -12.69 11.18
N LEU A 155 2.65 -12.00 12.11
CA LEU A 155 3.85 -11.21 11.87
C LEU A 155 4.99 -12.05 11.27
N ASP A 156 5.28 -13.22 11.83
CA ASP A 156 6.37 -14.06 11.36
C ASP A 156 6.12 -14.62 9.95
N SER A 157 4.86 -15.00 9.67
CA SER A 157 4.48 -15.45 8.33
C SER A 157 4.58 -14.33 7.28
N LEU A 158 4.22 -13.10 7.67
CA LEU A 158 4.36 -11.93 6.79
C LEU A 158 5.82 -11.56 6.57
N LYS A 159 6.68 -11.62 7.60
CA LYS A 159 8.13 -11.43 7.46
C LYS A 159 8.74 -12.44 6.48
N ALA A 160 8.34 -13.71 6.58
CA ALA A 160 8.80 -14.73 5.65
C ALA A 160 8.42 -14.41 4.19
N LEU A 161 7.18 -13.95 3.94
CA LEU A 161 6.73 -13.55 2.61
C LEU A 161 7.47 -12.30 2.09
N VAL A 162 7.67 -11.30 2.95
CA VAL A 162 8.46 -10.10 2.64
C VAL A 162 9.87 -10.48 2.22
N ALA A 163 10.53 -11.33 2.98
CA ALA A 163 11.90 -11.77 2.70
C ALA A 163 11.98 -12.59 1.40
N ALA A 164 11.07 -13.56 1.21
CA ALA A 164 11.01 -14.39 0.02
C ALA A 164 10.75 -13.55 -1.24
N GLY A 165 9.85 -12.57 -1.17
CA GLY A 165 9.52 -11.67 -2.27
C GLY A 165 10.52 -10.54 -2.48
N ARG A 166 11.49 -10.34 -1.59
CA ARG A 166 12.37 -9.15 -1.56
C ARG A 166 11.56 -7.86 -1.65
N THR A 167 10.42 -7.83 -0.96
CA THR A 167 9.44 -6.75 -1.02
C THR A 167 9.69 -5.76 0.10
N ARG A 168 9.64 -4.47 -0.20
CA ARG A 168 9.74 -3.40 0.81
C ARG A 168 8.33 -2.95 1.21
N LEU A 169 8.09 -2.81 2.50
CA LEU A 169 6.81 -2.36 3.02
C LEU A 169 6.91 -0.92 3.50
N PHE A 170 5.99 -0.09 3.02
CA PHE A 170 5.77 1.27 3.48
C PHE A 170 4.37 1.39 4.03
N ALA A 171 4.21 2.15 5.10
CA ALA A 171 2.90 2.47 5.63
C ALA A 171 2.79 3.97 5.89
N ALA A 172 1.61 4.53 5.71
CA ALA A 172 1.37 5.94 5.93
C ALA A 172 0.00 6.15 6.59
N ALA A 173 -0.01 6.88 7.71
CA ALA A 173 -1.23 7.33 8.35
C ALA A 173 -1.77 8.59 7.67
N ILE A 174 -3.09 8.66 7.50
CA ILE A 174 -3.73 9.84 6.92
C ILE A 174 -4.01 10.85 8.01
N THR A 175 -3.62 12.10 7.78
CA THR A 175 -3.99 13.23 8.62
C THR A 175 -5.28 13.84 8.05
N VAL A 176 -6.38 13.68 8.75
CA VAL A 176 -7.63 14.38 8.38
C VAL A 176 -7.59 15.81 8.87
N GLY A 177 -8.04 16.75 8.03
CA GLY A 177 -7.92 18.20 8.17
C GLY A 177 -8.51 18.89 9.42
N SER A 178 -8.87 18.13 10.45
CA SER A 178 -9.32 18.65 11.77
C SER A 178 -8.19 18.77 12.81
N GLY A 179 -6.94 18.67 12.40
CA GLY A 179 -5.78 18.76 13.31
C GLY A 179 -5.55 17.51 14.18
N ARG A 180 -6.41 16.51 14.09
CA ARG A 180 -6.15 15.21 14.70
C ARG A 180 -5.42 14.32 13.69
N ALA A 181 -4.13 14.14 13.92
CA ALA A 181 -3.40 13.08 13.23
C ALA A 181 -4.06 11.75 13.60
N TYR A 182 -4.65 11.05 12.61
CA TYR A 182 -4.98 9.66 12.81
C TYR A 182 -3.65 8.91 12.87
N SER A 183 -3.28 8.51 14.06
CA SER A 183 -2.22 7.52 14.23
C SER A 183 -2.80 6.14 14.01
N PHE A 184 -2.05 5.25 13.39
CA PHE A 184 -2.40 3.83 13.45
C PHE A 184 -2.66 3.42 14.91
N PRO A 185 -3.64 2.55 15.17
CA PRO A 185 -3.81 1.97 16.50
C PRO A 185 -2.49 1.35 16.96
N VAL A 186 -2.20 1.43 18.25
CA VAL A 186 -0.85 1.13 18.79
C VAL A 186 -0.32 -0.23 18.37
N MET A 187 -1.12 -1.28 18.45
CA MET A 187 -0.68 -2.64 18.11
C MET A 187 -0.44 -2.82 16.60
N THR A 188 -1.34 -2.30 15.77
CA THR A 188 -1.16 -2.30 14.32
C THR A 188 0.06 -1.47 13.91
N ALA A 189 0.28 -0.32 14.56
CA ALA A 189 1.44 0.53 14.33
C ALA A 189 2.76 -0.19 14.64
N GLN A 190 2.84 -0.89 15.76
CA GLN A 190 4.04 -1.64 16.13
C GLN A 190 4.36 -2.75 15.13
N SER A 191 3.34 -3.51 14.72
CA SER A 191 3.50 -4.58 13.75
C SER A 191 3.91 -4.05 12.37
N LEU A 192 3.31 -2.94 11.91
CA LEU A 192 3.69 -2.30 10.66
C LEU A 192 5.10 -1.69 10.72
N ASP A 193 5.49 -1.05 11.84
CA ASP A 193 6.85 -0.55 12.05
C ASP A 193 7.88 -1.68 11.96
N GLN A 194 7.58 -2.82 12.59
CA GLN A 194 8.47 -3.97 12.56
C GLN A 194 8.60 -4.54 11.15
N LEU A 195 7.48 -4.76 10.44
CA LEU A 195 7.49 -5.25 9.06
C LEU A 195 8.21 -4.29 8.11
N ALA A 196 7.95 -2.99 8.26
CA ALA A 196 8.60 -1.97 7.44
C ALA A 196 10.11 -1.97 7.68
N LYS A 197 10.55 -1.97 8.93
CA LYS A 197 11.97 -2.04 9.29
C LYS A 197 12.66 -3.28 8.73
N ASP A 198 12.06 -4.46 8.95
CA ASP A 198 12.63 -5.74 8.53
C ASP A 198 12.70 -5.85 6.99
N SER A 199 11.82 -5.16 6.27
CA SER A 199 11.79 -5.11 4.80
C SER A 199 12.69 -4.03 4.17
N GLY A 200 13.32 -3.17 4.97
CA GLY A 200 14.03 -1.99 4.47
C GLY A 200 13.12 -0.87 3.96
N GLY A 201 11.83 -0.91 4.33
CA GLY A 201 10.89 0.19 4.14
C GLY A 201 10.80 1.11 5.36
N ARG A 202 9.68 1.80 5.51
CA ARG A 202 9.42 2.65 6.69
C ARG A 202 7.96 3.04 6.84
N VAL A 203 7.59 3.48 8.06
CA VAL A 203 6.30 4.11 8.34
C VAL A 203 6.43 5.63 8.27
N PHE A 204 5.56 6.27 7.51
CA PHE A 204 5.43 7.72 7.43
C PHE A 204 4.43 8.19 8.48
N ARG A 205 4.87 9.09 9.34
CA ARG A 205 4.05 9.71 10.38
C ARG A 205 3.99 11.22 10.12
N GLY A 206 2.81 11.80 10.24
CA GLY A 206 2.60 13.21 9.93
C GLY A 206 2.28 13.46 8.45
N ALA A 207 2.60 14.65 7.96
CA ALA A 207 2.33 15.00 6.56
C ALA A 207 3.20 14.18 5.59
N TRP A 208 2.57 13.58 4.62
CA TRP A 208 3.22 12.81 3.55
C TRP A 208 2.45 12.95 2.23
N ASP A 209 3.10 12.65 1.15
CA ASP A 209 2.49 12.48 -0.17
C ASP A 209 2.98 11.20 -0.85
N LEU A 210 2.25 10.73 -1.84
CA LEU A 210 2.60 9.50 -2.55
C LEU A 210 3.96 9.60 -3.23
N LYS A 211 4.32 10.77 -3.78
CA LYS A 211 5.63 10.98 -4.42
C LYS A 211 6.77 10.75 -3.47
N SER A 212 6.66 11.23 -2.23
CA SER A 212 7.67 11.03 -1.18
C SER A 212 7.85 9.55 -0.83
N ILE A 213 6.75 8.79 -0.77
CA ILE A 213 6.79 7.34 -0.52
C ILE A 213 7.46 6.62 -1.70
N LEU A 214 7.03 6.91 -2.93
CA LEU A 214 7.61 6.32 -4.15
C LEU A 214 9.10 6.69 -4.31
N ALA A 215 9.47 7.94 -4.01
CA ALA A 215 10.87 8.35 -4.02
C ALA A 215 11.72 7.58 -2.98
N ALA A 216 11.16 7.31 -1.79
CA ALA A 216 11.82 6.48 -0.79
C ALA A 216 11.94 5.02 -1.26
N ALA A 217 10.92 4.50 -1.94
CA ALA A 217 10.92 3.13 -2.47
C ALA A 217 11.95 2.92 -3.59
N ARG A 218 12.30 3.97 -4.34
CA ARG A 218 13.30 3.91 -5.42
C ARG A 218 14.75 3.91 -4.92
N LYS A 219 14.98 4.40 -3.69
CA LYS A 219 16.33 4.38 -3.11
C LYS A 219 16.88 2.97 -3.02
N PRO A 220 18.19 2.78 -3.14
CA PRO A 220 18.85 1.48 -2.97
C PRO A 220 18.63 0.89 -1.58
#